data_d31f88ea4aa2868b4b3e8c63b2060ddc
#
_entry.id   d31f88ea4aa2868b4b3e8c63b2060ddc
#
_cell.length_a   1.000
_cell.length_b   1.000
_cell.length_c   1.000
_cell.angle_alpha   90.00
_cell.angle_beta   90.00
_cell.angle_gamma   90.00
#
_symmetry.space_group_name_H-M   'P 1'
#
loop_
_entity.id
_entity.type
_entity.pdbx_description
1 polymer ?
#
loop_
_entity_poly.entity_id
_entity_poly.type
_entity_poly.pdbx_seq_one_letter_code
_entity_poly.pdbx_strand_id
1 'polypeptide(L)'
;MIKIVKRDQPSRAIFFFTPVLAIFLTLVAGGLIFFILGFKPFEALKFFFIVPIADKYGFSELLLKATPLCLIAIGLSFCFKSNNWNIGAEGQLTFGAIVSGGVALLFYEQEGFYILPIVILAGAIGGMLYASIPAILKTYFNTNEILVSLMLVYVSKLILDYLVVGPWSNPEGFNFPETRQFSDSAKLPLLFEGLRIHAGIFLALAAVVMSWFVFYKTYLGFQMKVSGFSLKTAKYAGYKGKKMIILVFLISGACAGLAGVGEITGPIGQLHREISPDYGFTAIIVAFLGRLHPVGIIFASLVVAITYLGAETAQIFMQIPKYTGQVFQGMILFFLLASDYLLFFKIKFIGSKK
;
A
#
# COMPACT_ATOMS: atom_id res chain seq x y z
N MET A 1 -34.79 17.00 18.28
CA MET A 1 -34.60 15.71 17.58
C MET A 1 -33.50 15.85 16.52
N ILE A 2 -32.61 14.85 16.41
CA ILE A 2 -31.62 14.79 15.36
C ILE A 2 -32.26 14.05 14.18
N LYS A 3 -32.22 14.65 12.98
CA LYS A 3 -32.71 14.00 11.75
C LYS A 3 -31.56 13.94 10.72
N ILE A 4 -31.31 12.76 10.21
CA ILE A 4 -30.34 12.52 9.15
C ILE A 4 -31.07 12.66 7.82
N VAL A 5 -30.62 13.57 6.97
CA VAL A 5 -31.24 13.88 5.68
C VAL A 5 -30.20 13.66 4.57
N LYS A 6 -30.58 12.92 3.55
CA LYS A 6 -29.73 12.70 2.36
C LYS A 6 -29.46 14.05 1.66
N ARG A 7 -28.22 14.26 1.22
CA ARG A 7 -27.83 15.42 0.39
C ARG A 7 -28.19 15.16 -1.05
N ASP A 8 -28.65 16.20 -1.75
CA ASP A 8 -28.93 16.12 -3.19
C ASP A 8 -27.64 15.99 -4.00
N GLN A 9 -26.55 16.61 -3.53
CA GLN A 9 -25.21 16.49 -4.11
C GLN A 9 -24.15 16.38 -3.03
N PRO A 10 -23.08 15.56 -3.25
CA PRO A 10 -21.97 15.47 -2.33
C PRO A 10 -21.23 16.82 -2.24
N SER A 11 -20.92 17.25 -1.03
CA SER A 11 -20.22 18.52 -0.80
C SER A 11 -18.72 18.37 -1.06
N ARG A 12 -18.17 19.21 -1.96
CA ARG A 12 -16.73 19.24 -2.26
C ARG A 12 -15.89 19.59 -1.02
N ALA A 13 -16.35 20.52 -0.20
CA ALA A 13 -15.65 20.91 1.03
C ALA A 13 -15.55 19.73 2.01
N ILE A 14 -16.65 19.00 2.20
CA ILE A 14 -16.66 17.82 3.09
C ILE A 14 -15.78 16.71 2.53
N PHE A 15 -15.69 16.56 1.22
CA PHE A 15 -14.81 15.57 0.57
C PHE A 15 -13.33 15.73 0.98
N PHE A 16 -12.83 16.95 1.11
CA PHE A 16 -11.46 17.21 1.58
C PHE A 16 -11.36 17.25 3.11
N PHE A 17 -12.46 17.54 3.81
CA PHE A 17 -12.48 17.62 5.26
C PHE A 17 -12.53 16.24 5.94
N THR A 18 -13.21 15.24 5.34
CA THR A 18 -13.38 13.92 6.00
C THR A 18 -12.09 13.16 6.26
N PRO A 19 -11.03 13.16 5.42
CA PRO A 19 -9.75 12.56 5.77
C PRO A 19 -9.08 13.24 6.97
N VAL A 20 -9.14 14.57 7.05
CA VAL A 20 -8.59 15.34 8.18
C VAL A 20 -9.35 15.02 9.47
N LEU A 21 -10.68 14.95 9.38
CA LEU A 21 -11.53 14.54 10.49
C LEU A 21 -11.23 13.12 10.97
N ALA A 22 -11.01 12.19 10.04
CA ALA A 22 -10.65 10.81 10.37
C ALA A 22 -9.32 10.73 11.14
N ILE A 23 -8.30 11.48 10.69
CA ILE A 23 -7.01 11.57 11.40
C ILE A 23 -7.20 12.16 12.78
N PHE A 24 -7.94 13.27 12.90
CA PHE A 24 -8.22 13.91 14.20
C PHE A 24 -8.93 12.95 15.16
N LEU A 25 -9.97 12.26 14.72
CA LEU A 25 -10.68 11.27 15.55
C LEU A 25 -9.78 10.10 15.95
N THR A 26 -8.88 9.69 15.05
CA THR A 26 -7.87 8.67 15.35
C THR A 26 -6.91 9.12 16.44
N LEU A 27 -6.44 10.38 16.41
CA LEU A 27 -5.57 10.92 17.44
C LEU A 27 -6.29 11.01 18.81
N VAL A 28 -7.55 11.42 18.82
CA VAL A 28 -8.36 11.45 20.04
C VAL A 28 -8.56 10.03 20.60
N ALA A 29 -8.98 9.09 19.77
CA ALA A 29 -9.18 7.70 20.18
C ALA A 29 -7.85 7.03 20.63
N GLY A 30 -6.76 7.27 19.91
CA GLY A 30 -5.43 6.79 20.28
C GLY A 30 -4.94 7.38 21.60
N GLY A 31 -5.19 8.67 21.84
CA GLY A 31 -4.92 9.30 23.13
C GLY A 31 -5.70 8.66 24.28
N LEU A 32 -6.97 8.31 24.06
CA LEU A 32 -7.77 7.57 25.03
C LEU A 32 -7.21 6.15 25.28
N ILE A 33 -6.76 5.46 24.25
CA ILE A 33 -6.12 4.15 24.41
C ILE A 33 -4.84 4.27 25.24
N PHE A 34 -3.96 5.23 24.97
CA PHE A 34 -2.77 5.46 25.77
C PHE A 34 -3.10 5.81 27.23
N PHE A 35 -4.15 6.59 27.47
CA PHE A 35 -4.62 6.90 28.83
C PHE A 35 -5.06 5.62 29.56
N ILE A 36 -5.83 4.75 28.91
CA ILE A 36 -6.27 3.46 29.50
C ILE A 36 -5.07 2.56 29.81
N LEU A 37 -4.03 2.59 28.97
CA LEU A 37 -2.80 1.86 29.18
C LEU A 37 -1.89 2.45 30.29
N GLY A 38 -2.29 3.55 30.92
CA GLY A 38 -1.56 4.19 32.01
C GLY A 38 -0.50 5.20 31.57
N PHE A 39 -0.46 5.56 30.28
CA PHE A 39 0.47 6.56 29.74
C PHE A 39 -0.18 7.95 29.72
N LYS A 40 0.63 8.99 29.81
CA LYS A 40 0.17 10.36 29.57
C LYS A 40 -0.13 10.55 28.07
N PRO A 41 -1.38 10.84 27.66
CA PRO A 41 -1.78 10.82 26.26
C PRO A 41 -0.94 11.73 25.36
N PHE A 42 -0.65 12.95 25.80
CA PHE A 42 0.12 13.92 25.00
C PHE A 42 1.58 13.50 24.81
N GLU A 43 2.23 12.94 25.85
CA GLU A 43 3.59 12.43 25.77
C GLU A 43 3.63 11.22 24.83
N ALA A 44 2.68 10.28 24.98
CA ALA A 44 2.59 9.09 24.13
C ALA A 44 2.35 9.46 22.66
N LEU A 45 1.43 10.39 22.37
CA LEU A 45 1.20 10.86 21.00
C LEU A 45 2.42 11.60 20.44
N LYS A 46 3.16 12.35 21.26
CA LYS A 46 4.42 12.98 20.84
C LYS A 46 5.47 11.94 20.45
N PHE A 47 5.67 10.90 21.26
CA PHE A 47 6.58 9.81 20.96
C PHE A 47 6.15 9.01 19.71
N PHE A 48 4.86 8.90 19.46
CA PHE A 48 4.32 8.16 18.34
C PHE A 48 4.36 8.91 17.00
N PHE A 49 4.09 10.23 17.00
CA PHE A 49 3.92 10.99 15.76
C PHE A 49 5.00 12.04 15.49
N ILE A 50 5.70 12.53 16.52
CA ILE A 50 6.65 13.64 16.37
C ILE A 50 8.08 13.14 16.48
N VAL A 51 8.40 12.37 17.51
CA VAL A 51 9.77 11.90 17.76
C VAL A 51 10.35 11.09 16.59
N PRO A 52 9.59 10.19 15.93
CA PRO A 52 10.12 9.37 14.84
C PRO A 52 10.62 10.17 13.63
N ILE A 53 10.17 11.40 13.46
CA ILE A 53 10.49 12.26 12.30
C ILE A 53 11.26 13.52 12.67
N ALA A 54 11.72 13.62 13.92
CA ALA A 54 12.36 14.83 14.44
C ALA A 54 13.78 15.06 13.88
N ASP A 55 14.44 14.01 13.45
CA ASP A 55 15.79 14.07 12.89
C ASP A 55 15.83 13.67 11.40
N LYS A 56 16.98 13.90 10.77
CA LYS A 56 17.17 13.56 9.34
C LYS A 56 17.04 12.07 9.06
N TYR A 57 17.49 11.25 10.00
CA TYR A 57 17.43 9.79 9.84
C TYR A 57 15.97 9.32 9.90
N GLY A 58 15.20 9.75 10.90
CA GLY A 58 13.79 9.41 11.01
C GLY A 58 12.94 9.90 9.83
N PHE A 59 13.25 11.09 9.30
CA PHE A 59 12.61 11.55 8.07
C PHE A 59 12.98 10.68 6.84
N SER A 60 14.21 10.18 6.79
CA SER A 60 14.65 9.21 5.80
C SER A 60 13.86 7.90 5.89
N GLU A 61 13.71 7.36 7.09
CA GLU A 61 12.92 6.15 7.35
C GLU A 61 11.43 6.33 7.00
N LEU A 62 10.90 7.54 7.24
CA LEU A 62 9.54 7.88 6.82
C LEU A 62 9.36 7.73 5.30
N LEU A 63 10.27 8.30 4.51
CA LEU A 63 10.23 8.21 3.06
C LEU A 63 10.45 6.77 2.58
N LEU A 64 11.33 6.03 3.24
CA LEU A 64 11.58 4.63 2.96
C LEU A 64 10.29 3.79 3.08
N LYS A 65 9.57 3.93 4.21
CA LYS A 65 8.30 3.20 4.44
C LYS A 65 7.13 3.74 3.59
N ALA A 66 7.12 5.03 3.28
CA ALA A 66 6.07 5.62 2.44
C ALA A 66 6.16 5.18 0.97
N THR A 67 7.37 4.85 0.49
CA THR A 67 7.60 4.47 -0.92
C THR A 67 6.81 3.24 -1.35
N PRO A 68 6.92 2.06 -0.71
CA PRO A 68 6.14 0.88 -1.06
C PRO A 68 4.64 1.11 -0.87
N LEU A 69 4.22 1.78 0.20
CA LEU A 69 2.82 2.12 0.44
C LEU A 69 2.23 2.96 -0.71
N CYS A 70 2.98 3.97 -1.17
CA CYS A 70 2.58 4.82 -2.29
C CYS A 70 2.46 4.02 -3.58
N LEU A 71 3.47 3.20 -3.93
CA LEU A 71 3.45 2.36 -5.13
C LEU A 71 2.25 1.43 -5.17
N ILE A 72 2.02 0.69 -4.10
CA ILE A 72 0.90 -0.27 -4.02
C ILE A 72 -0.44 0.48 -4.09
N ALA A 73 -0.59 1.57 -3.31
CA ALA A 73 -1.84 2.34 -3.28
C ALA A 73 -2.18 2.98 -4.64
N ILE A 74 -1.16 3.44 -5.39
CA ILE A 74 -1.34 3.88 -6.78
C ILE A 74 -1.86 2.74 -7.64
N GLY A 75 -1.24 1.57 -7.58
CA GLY A 75 -1.71 0.38 -8.30
C GLY A 75 -3.15 0.01 -7.95
N LEU A 76 -3.47 -0.05 -6.66
CA LEU A 76 -4.83 -0.33 -6.17
C LEU A 76 -5.86 0.71 -6.63
N SER A 77 -5.46 1.97 -6.80
CA SER A 77 -6.36 3.04 -7.26
C SER A 77 -6.93 2.78 -8.66
N PHE A 78 -6.20 2.07 -9.53
CA PHE A 78 -6.70 1.63 -10.84
C PHE A 78 -7.82 0.59 -10.68
N CYS A 79 -7.64 -0.37 -9.79
CA CYS A 79 -8.64 -1.38 -9.50
C CYS A 79 -9.91 -0.75 -8.89
N PHE A 80 -9.77 0.04 -7.84
CA PHE A 80 -10.91 0.61 -7.10
C PHE A 80 -11.71 1.63 -7.92
N LYS A 81 -11.05 2.46 -8.74
CA LYS A 81 -11.75 3.37 -9.67
C LYS A 81 -12.57 2.65 -10.72
N SER A 82 -12.19 1.45 -11.09
CA SER A 82 -12.94 0.60 -12.03
C SER A 82 -13.88 -0.40 -11.32
N ASN A 83 -14.11 -0.21 -10.01
CA ASN A 83 -14.95 -1.05 -9.16
C ASN A 83 -14.54 -2.53 -9.16
N ASN A 84 -13.23 -2.77 -9.18
CA ASN A 84 -12.64 -4.09 -8.99
C ASN A 84 -11.87 -4.11 -7.68
N TRP A 85 -12.08 -5.15 -6.86
CA TRP A 85 -11.55 -5.22 -5.52
C TRP A 85 -10.33 -6.15 -5.45
N ASN A 86 -9.13 -5.58 -5.64
CA ASN A 86 -7.88 -6.31 -5.45
C ASN A 86 -7.43 -6.20 -3.98
N ILE A 87 -7.67 -7.25 -3.19
CA ILE A 87 -7.22 -7.33 -1.79
C ILE A 87 -5.87 -8.09 -1.68
N GLY A 88 -5.39 -8.64 -2.80
CA GLY A 88 -4.20 -9.49 -2.86
C GLY A 88 -2.87 -8.75 -3.10
N ALA A 89 -2.83 -7.43 -2.94
CA ALA A 89 -1.62 -6.66 -3.21
C ALA A 89 -0.40 -7.10 -2.37
N GLU A 90 -0.63 -7.57 -1.14
CA GLU A 90 0.41 -8.15 -0.29
C GLU A 90 1.05 -9.40 -0.92
N GLY A 91 0.22 -10.30 -1.45
CA GLY A 91 0.71 -11.48 -2.17
C GLY A 91 1.41 -11.16 -3.48
N GLN A 92 0.95 -10.12 -4.18
CA GLN A 92 1.55 -9.63 -5.42
C GLN A 92 2.92 -8.97 -5.15
N LEU A 93 3.06 -8.25 -4.04
CA LEU A 93 4.33 -7.73 -3.54
C LEU A 93 5.29 -8.89 -3.25
N THR A 94 4.84 -9.85 -2.41
CA THR A 94 5.65 -11.01 -2.01
C THR A 94 6.10 -11.83 -3.22
N PHE A 95 5.18 -12.10 -4.17
CA PHE A 95 5.54 -12.87 -5.36
C PHE A 95 6.45 -12.08 -6.31
N GLY A 96 6.27 -10.76 -6.42
CA GLY A 96 7.19 -9.88 -7.14
C GLY A 96 8.59 -9.90 -6.53
N ALA A 97 8.69 -9.86 -5.20
CA ALA A 97 9.94 -10.01 -4.48
C ALA A 97 10.59 -11.40 -4.69
N ILE A 98 9.80 -12.49 -4.69
CA ILE A 98 10.29 -13.84 -4.99
C ILE A 98 10.92 -13.88 -6.39
N VAL A 99 10.20 -13.41 -7.41
CA VAL A 99 10.68 -13.48 -8.79
C VAL A 99 11.91 -12.60 -8.98
N SER A 100 11.90 -11.37 -8.48
CA SER A 100 13.06 -10.47 -8.58
C SER A 100 14.25 -10.94 -7.76
N GLY A 101 14.01 -11.47 -6.55
CA GLY A 101 15.05 -12.06 -5.71
C GLY A 101 15.67 -13.32 -6.33
N GLY A 102 14.86 -14.18 -6.96
CA GLY A 102 15.35 -15.31 -7.72
C GLY A 102 16.27 -14.90 -8.87
N VAL A 103 15.89 -13.85 -9.62
CA VAL A 103 16.73 -13.27 -10.67
C VAL A 103 18.01 -12.67 -10.07
N ALA A 104 17.94 -11.93 -8.95
CA ALA A 104 19.11 -11.37 -8.29
C ALA A 104 20.09 -12.48 -7.83
N LEU A 105 19.58 -13.62 -7.35
CA LEU A 105 20.39 -14.77 -6.96
C LEU A 105 21.05 -15.47 -8.17
N LEU A 106 20.39 -15.50 -9.34
CA LEU A 106 21.00 -16.03 -10.56
C LEU A 106 22.21 -15.21 -11.01
N PHE A 107 22.21 -13.91 -10.73
CA PHE A 107 23.33 -13.01 -11.05
C PHE A 107 24.24 -12.72 -9.85
N TYR A 108 24.23 -13.61 -8.83
CA TYR A 108 24.93 -13.39 -7.56
C TYR A 108 26.44 -13.10 -7.72
N GLU A 109 27.11 -13.79 -8.66
CA GLU A 109 28.56 -13.64 -8.93
C GLU A 109 28.88 -12.67 -10.08
N GLN A 110 27.84 -12.05 -10.65
CA GLN A 110 28.01 -11.18 -11.81
C GLN A 110 27.85 -9.71 -11.40
N GLU A 111 28.69 -8.88 -12.03
CA GLU A 111 28.60 -7.45 -11.92
C GLU A 111 28.19 -6.85 -13.28
N GLY A 112 27.28 -5.88 -13.27
CA GLY A 112 26.85 -5.22 -14.49
C GLY A 112 25.66 -4.30 -14.29
N PHE A 113 25.69 -3.15 -14.97
CA PHE A 113 24.62 -2.14 -14.88
C PHE A 113 23.25 -2.63 -15.39
N TYR A 114 23.21 -3.71 -16.16
CA TYR A 114 21.99 -4.31 -16.71
C TYR A 114 21.22 -5.18 -15.68
N ILE A 115 21.86 -5.60 -14.59
CA ILE A 115 21.29 -6.52 -13.61
C ILE A 115 20.11 -5.87 -12.89
N LEU A 116 20.29 -4.66 -12.35
CA LEU A 116 19.22 -3.95 -11.65
C LEU A 116 17.97 -3.70 -12.51
N PRO A 117 18.06 -3.21 -13.76
CA PRO A 117 16.90 -3.12 -14.66
C PRO A 117 16.20 -4.47 -14.88
N ILE A 118 16.94 -5.56 -15.03
CA ILE A 118 16.35 -6.91 -15.21
C ILE A 118 15.61 -7.34 -13.93
N VAL A 119 16.20 -7.11 -12.74
CA VAL A 119 15.58 -7.41 -11.44
C VAL A 119 14.30 -6.59 -11.25
N ILE A 120 14.31 -5.30 -11.58
CA ILE A 120 13.12 -4.43 -11.52
C ILE A 120 12.00 -4.94 -12.44
N LEU A 121 12.34 -5.27 -13.68
CA LEU A 121 11.38 -5.81 -14.65
C LEU A 121 10.83 -7.16 -14.21
N ALA A 122 11.70 -8.02 -13.68
CA ALA A 122 11.31 -9.35 -13.19
C ALA A 122 10.28 -9.23 -12.04
N GLY A 123 10.51 -8.32 -11.10
CA GLY A 123 9.56 -8.09 -10.00
C GLY A 123 8.22 -7.51 -10.46
N ALA A 124 8.25 -6.56 -11.39
CA ALA A 124 7.01 -6.03 -12.00
C ALA A 124 6.23 -7.15 -12.71
N ILE A 125 6.90 -7.96 -13.51
CA ILE A 125 6.29 -9.10 -14.23
C ILE A 125 5.78 -10.15 -13.23
N GLY A 126 6.55 -10.47 -12.19
CA GLY A 126 6.14 -11.40 -11.13
C GLY A 126 4.83 -10.96 -10.47
N GLY A 127 4.75 -9.69 -10.05
CA GLY A 127 3.52 -9.12 -9.49
C GLY A 127 2.35 -9.12 -10.48
N MET A 128 2.60 -8.79 -11.76
CA MET A 128 1.59 -8.85 -12.84
C MET A 128 1.05 -10.27 -13.04
N LEU A 129 1.92 -11.24 -13.14
CA LEU A 129 1.54 -12.65 -13.34
C LEU A 129 0.70 -13.14 -12.17
N TYR A 130 1.08 -12.81 -10.95
CA TYR A 130 0.32 -13.20 -9.77
C TYR A 130 -1.04 -12.53 -9.71
N ALA A 131 -1.12 -11.25 -10.05
CA ALA A 131 -2.37 -10.50 -10.14
C ALA A 131 -3.29 -10.98 -11.28
N SER A 132 -2.72 -11.60 -12.32
CA SER A 132 -3.50 -12.15 -13.43
C SER A 132 -4.42 -13.29 -13.00
N ILE A 133 -4.04 -14.07 -11.98
CA ILE A 133 -4.82 -15.22 -11.50
C ILE A 133 -6.23 -14.80 -11.06
N PRO A 134 -6.42 -13.90 -10.06
CA PRO A 134 -7.75 -13.46 -9.65
C PRO A 134 -8.47 -12.71 -10.78
N ALA A 135 -7.75 -11.99 -11.65
CA ALA A 135 -8.35 -11.29 -12.78
C ALA A 135 -8.96 -12.25 -13.81
N ILE A 136 -8.25 -13.33 -14.17
CA ILE A 136 -8.72 -14.35 -15.11
C ILE A 136 -9.89 -15.11 -14.49
N LEU A 137 -9.77 -15.56 -13.25
CA LEU A 137 -10.82 -16.30 -12.57
C LEU A 137 -12.11 -15.46 -12.44
N LYS A 138 -12.01 -14.18 -12.10
CA LYS A 138 -13.17 -13.27 -12.11
C LYS A 138 -13.77 -13.13 -13.51
N THR A 139 -12.92 -12.93 -14.52
CA THR A 139 -13.36 -12.55 -15.88
C THR A 139 -14.02 -13.71 -16.63
N TYR A 140 -13.51 -14.92 -16.46
CA TYR A 140 -13.94 -16.08 -17.23
C TYR A 140 -14.80 -17.06 -16.42
N PHE A 141 -14.57 -17.15 -15.10
CA PHE A 141 -15.27 -18.09 -14.22
C PHE A 141 -16.23 -17.38 -13.26
N ASN A 142 -16.29 -16.04 -13.32
CA ASN A 142 -17.15 -15.22 -12.45
C ASN A 142 -16.96 -15.47 -10.94
N THR A 143 -15.74 -15.77 -10.53
CA THR A 143 -15.37 -15.99 -9.12
C THR A 143 -15.30 -14.67 -8.35
N ASN A 144 -15.37 -14.75 -7.03
CA ASN A 144 -15.17 -13.58 -6.17
C ASN A 144 -13.68 -13.24 -6.09
N GLU A 145 -13.30 -12.11 -6.68
CA GLU A 145 -11.91 -11.64 -6.72
C GLU A 145 -11.34 -11.31 -5.34
N ILE A 146 -12.17 -10.91 -4.39
CA ILE A 146 -11.76 -10.60 -3.02
C ILE A 146 -11.25 -11.86 -2.34
N LEU A 147 -12.02 -12.94 -2.40
CA LEU A 147 -11.66 -14.21 -1.77
C LEU A 147 -10.45 -14.84 -2.43
N VAL A 148 -10.43 -14.88 -3.78
CA VAL A 148 -9.31 -15.46 -4.52
C VAL A 148 -8.02 -14.71 -4.24
N SER A 149 -8.04 -13.37 -4.34
CA SER A 149 -6.84 -12.56 -4.13
C SER A 149 -6.33 -12.66 -2.68
N LEU A 150 -7.24 -12.73 -1.69
CA LEU A 150 -6.87 -12.91 -0.29
C LEU A 150 -6.23 -14.28 -0.03
N MET A 151 -6.78 -15.36 -0.59
CA MET A 151 -6.19 -16.71 -0.44
C MET A 151 -4.81 -16.78 -1.05
N LEU A 152 -4.59 -16.13 -2.20
CA LEU A 152 -3.29 -16.06 -2.84
C LEU A 152 -2.23 -15.33 -1.99
N VAL A 153 -2.60 -14.44 -1.07
CA VAL A 153 -1.63 -13.85 -0.13
C VAL A 153 -0.97 -14.93 0.72
N TYR A 154 -1.76 -15.85 1.27
CA TYR A 154 -1.21 -16.95 2.08
C TYR A 154 -0.35 -17.89 1.25
N VAL A 155 -0.77 -18.18 0.01
CA VAL A 155 0.01 -19.04 -0.91
C VAL A 155 1.38 -18.41 -1.19
N SER A 156 1.45 -17.10 -1.48
CA SER A 156 2.73 -16.43 -1.75
C SER A 156 3.66 -16.42 -0.53
N LYS A 157 3.12 -16.22 0.68
CA LYS A 157 3.89 -16.27 1.94
C LYS A 157 4.45 -17.68 2.18
N LEU A 158 3.67 -18.72 1.93
CA LEU A 158 4.13 -20.12 2.06
C LEU A 158 5.19 -20.48 1.01
N ILE A 159 5.06 -19.98 -0.24
CA ILE A 159 6.07 -20.18 -1.27
C ILE A 159 7.38 -19.49 -0.87
N LEU A 160 7.31 -18.25 -0.37
CA LEU A 160 8.48 -17.52 0.13
C LEU A 160 9.17 -18.32 1.25
N ASP A 161 8.41 -18.77 2.23
CA ASP A 161 8.91 -19.57 3.36
C ASP A 161 9.64 -20.82 2.87
N TYR A 162 9.03 -21.58 1.98
CA TYR A 162 9.64 -22.78 1.39
C TYR A 162 10.96 -22.46 0.68
N LEU A 163 11.02 -21.37 -0.09
CA LEU A 163 12.21 -21.01 -0.83
C LEU A 163 13.35 -20.55 0.09
N VAL A 164 13.05 -19.70 1.07
CA VAL A 164 14.06 -19.10 1.95
C VAL A 164 14.60 -20.10 2.97
N VAL A 165 13.77 -21.00 3.47
CA VAL A 165 14.20 -22.05 4.41
C VAL A 165 14.84 -23.24 3.69
N GLY A 166 14.46 -23.47 2.42
CA GLY A 166 14.89 -24.63 1.63
C GLY A 166 15.95 -24.27 0.56
N PRO A 167 15.59 -24.27 -0.73
CA PRO A 167 16.56 -24.25 -1.83
C PRO A 167 17.38 -22.93 -1.94
N TRP A 168 16.87 -21.83 -1.41
CA TRP A 168 17.53 -20.50 -1.46
C TRP A 168 18.15 -20.07 -0.15
N SER A 169 18.16 -20.95 0.88
CA SER A 169 18.75 -20.61 2.16
C SER A 169 20.24 -20.29 2.03
N ASN A 170 20.70 -19.33 2.83
CA ASN A 170 22.11 -18.97 2.89
C ASN A 170 22.92 -20.09 3.57
N PRO A 171 23.89 -20.76 2.88
CA PRO A 171 24.69 -21.81 3.49
C PRO A 171 25.54 -21.33 4.68
N GLU A 172 25.89 -20.03 4.70
CA GLU A 172 26.70 -19.38 5.75
C GLU A 172 25.85 -18.68 6.81
N GLY A 173 24.52 -18.73 6.69
CA GLY A 173 23.57 -17.97 7.50
C GLY A 173 23.17 -18.62 8.83
N PHE A 174 23.91 -19.60 9.34
CA PHE A 174 23.63 -20.26 10.64
C PHE A 174 22.19 -20.74 10.82
N ASN A 175 21.54 -21.21 9.74
CA ASN A 175 20.13 -21.61 9.68
C ASN A 175 19.11 -20.47 9.90
N PHE A 176 19.50 -19.20 9.79
CA PHE A 176 18.53 -18.13 9.71
C PHE A 176 17.75 -18.24 8.39
N PRO A 177 16.42 -17.98 8.38
CA PRO A 177 15.57 -18.09 7.20
C PRO A 177 15.77 -16.88 6.28
N GLU A 178 16.92 -16.82 5.62
CA GLU A 178 17.33 -15.76 4.72
C GLU A 178 18.15 -16.31 3.54
N THR A 179 18.15 -15.60 2.43
CA THR A 179 18.98 -15.93 1.27
C THR A 179 20.38 -15.31 1.41
N ARG A 180 21.30 -15.69 0.52
CA ARG A 180 22.55 -14.93 0.34
C ARG A 180 22.23 -13.47 0.03
N GLN A 181 23.12 -12.56 0.43
CA GLN A 181 23.01 -11.16 0.03
C GLN A 181 23.19 -11.02 -1.47
N PHE A 182 22.40 -10.14 -2.08
CA PHE A 182 22.51 -9.85 -3.51
C PHE A 182 23.82 -9.09 -3.82
N SER A 183 24.30 -9.23 -5.06
CA SER A 183 25.42 -8.41 -5.54
C SER A 183 25.06 -6.92 -5.48
N ASP A 184 26.05 -6.05 -5.32
CA ASP A 184 25.80 -4.60 -5.29
C ASP A 184 25.20 -4.08 -6.60
N SER A 185 25.47 -4.75 -7.73
CA SER A 185 24.85 -4.48 -9.01
C SER A 185 23.34 -4.78 -9.07
N ALA A 186 22.81 -5.59 -8.15
CA ALA A 186 21.38 -5.90 -8.05
C ALA A 186 20.65 -5.04 -7.03
N LYS A 187 21.36 -4.24 -6.24
CA LYS A 187 20.79 -3.37 -5.21
C LYS A 187 20.42 -2.00 -5.77
N LEU A 188 19.34 -1.43 -5.25
CA LEU A 188 18.98 -0.04 -5.54
C LEU A 188 19.99 0.92 -4.90
N PRO A 189 20.56 1.87 -5.65
CA PRO A 189 21.52 2.81 -5.10
C PRO A 189 20.87 3.67 -4.01
N LEU A 190 21.59 3.86 -2.91
CA LEU A 190 21.23 4.80 -1.86
C LEU A 190 21.43 6.23 -2.38
N LEU A 191 20.51 7.13 -2.04
CA LEU A 191 20.55 8.53 -2.53
C LEU A 191 21.45 9.41 -1.71
N PHE A 192 21.68 9.09 -0.44
CA PHE A 192 22.50 9.87 0.48
C PHE A 192 23.31 8.95 1.38
N GLU A 193 24.57 9.28 1.58
CA GLU A 193 25.41 8.57 2.54
C GLU A 193 24.88 8.71 3.97
N GLY A 194 24.86 7.60 4.69
CA GLY A 194 24.33 7.53 6.07
C GLY A 194 22.80 7.54 6.20
N LEU A 195 22.05 7.59 5.10
CA LEU A 195 20.60 7.45 5.07
C LEU A 195 20.18 6.20 4.29
N ARG A 196 19.02 5.65 4.62
CA ARG A 196 18.53 4.40 4.00
C ARG A 196 17.60 4.62 2.80
N ILE A 197 17.36 5.88 2.40
CA ILE A 197 16.57 6.20 1.20
C ILE A 197 17.30 5.70 -0.05
N HIS A 198 16.59 4.94 -0.86
CA HIS A 198 17.10 4.38 -2.11
C HIS A 198 16.32 4.87 -3.34
N ALA A 199 16.87 4.64 -4.54
CA ALA A 199 16.29 5.09 -5.80
C ALA A 199 14.86 4.58 -6.10
N GLY A 200 14.33 3.64 -5.33
CA GLY A 200 12.94 3.19 -5.43
C GLY A 200 11.90 4.30 -5.27
N ILE A 201 12.24 5.42 -4.60
CA ILE A 201 11.36 6.59 -4.49
C ILE A 201 11.03 7.18 -5.87
N PHE A 202 11.97 7.13 -6.83
CA PHE A 202 11.73 7.60 -8.19
C PHE A 202 10.73 6.71 -8.92
N LEU A 203 10.71 5.40 -8.65
CA LEU A 203 9.70 4.49 -9.18
C LEU A 203 8.31 4.85 -8.65
N ALA A 204 8.20 5.18 -7.37
CA ALA A 204 6.93 5.63 -6.77
C ALA A 204 6.46 6.96 -7.38
N LEU A 205 7.35 7.93 -7.52
CA LEU A 205 7.02 9.22 -8.15
C LEU A 205 6.64 9.05 -9.63
N ALA A 206 7.35 8.21 -10.38
CA ALA A 206 7.01 7.89 -11.75
C ALA A 206 5.62 7.24 -11.85
N ALA A 207 5.29 6.30 -10.97
CA ALA A 207 3.97 5.68 -10.91
C ALA A 207 2.87 6.71 -10.60
N VAL A 208 3.12 7.67 -9.70
CA VAL A 208 2.20 8.78 -9.39
C VAL A 208 1.96 9.64 -10.64
N VAL A 209 3.01 10.06 -11.33
CA VAL A 209 2.89 10.89 -12.54
C VAL A 209 2.18 10.14 -13.65
N MET A 210 2.54 8.87 -13.89
CA MET A 210 1.88 8.02 -14.88
C MET A 210 0.40 7.81 -14.56
N SER A 211 0.06 7.54 -13.31
CA SER A 211 -1.33 7.36 -12.89
C SER A 211 -2.15 8.64 -13.06
N TRP A 212 -1.58 9.80 -12.71
CA TRP A 212 -2.21 11.10 -12.95
C TRP A 212 -2.48 11.31 -14.45
N PHE A 213 -1.47 11.05 -15.29
CA PHE A 213 -1.61 11.17 -16.74
C PHE A 213 -2.69 10.23 -17.28
N VAL A 214 -2.68 8.95 -16.87
CA VAL A 214 -3.67 7.96 -17.31
C VAL A 214 -5.08 8.38 -16.89
N PHE A 215 -5.29 8.75 -15.64
CA PHE A 215 -6.64 9.06 -15.13
C PHE A 215 -7.25 10.33 -15.70
N TYR A 216 -6.44 11.34 -16.01
CA TYR A 216 -6.96 12.67 -16.38
C TYR A 216 -6.69 13.07 -17.83
N LYS A 217 -5.76 12.40 -18.52
CA LYS A 217 -5.34 12.78 -19.87
C LYS A 217 -5.55 11.70 -20.91
N THR A 218 -5.95 10.47 -20.53
CA THR A 218 -6.12 9.38 -21.49
C THR A 218 -7.56 8.87 -21.57
N TYR A 219 -7.87 8.29 -22.74
CA TYR A 219 -9.15 7.61 -22.98
C TYR A 219 -9.33 6.39 -22.09
N LEU A 220 -8.24 5.71 -21.74
CA LEU A 220 -8.23 4.57 -20.83
C LEU A 220 -8.76 4.95 -19.42
N GLY A 221 -8.35 6.08 -18.88
CA GLY A 221 -8.86 6.59 -17.60
C GLY A 221 -10.36 6.90 -17.64
N PHE A 222 -10.85 7.40 -18.78
CA PHE A 222 -12.28 7.60 -18.98
C PHE A 222 -13.05 6.27 -19.01
N GLN A 223 -12.54 5.26 -19.75
CA GLN A 223 -13.14 3.93 -19.80
C GLN A 223 -13.19 3.27 -18.41
N MET A 224 -12.12 3.40 -17.61
CA MET A 224 -12.09 2.91 -16.22
C MET A 224 -13.19 3.54 -15.38
N LYS A 225 -13.37 4.86 -15.46
CA LYS A 225 -14.42 5.58 -14.74
C LYS A 225 -15.83 5.09 -15.12
N VAL A 226 -16.09 5.00 -16.42
CA VAL A 226 -17.39 4.53 -16.92
C VAL A 226 -17.66 3.09 -16.49
N SER A 227 -16.66 2.22 -16.59
CA SER A 227 -16.77 0.81 -16.15
C SER A 227 -17.01 0.70 -14.65
N GLY A 228 -16.40 1.57 -13.85
CA GLY A 228 -16.60 1.64 -12.41
C GLY A 228 -18.00 2.09 -11.99
N PHE A 229 -18.63 3.00 -12.75
CA PHE A 229 -20.00 3.43 -12.49
C PHE A 229 -21.03 2.39 -12.89
N SER A 230 -20.88 1.78 -14.07
CA SER A 230 -21.82 0.79 -14.58
C SER A 230 -21.20 -0.05 -15.71
N LEU A 231 -21.03 -1.35 -15.45
CA LEU A 231 -20.59 -2.30 -16.48
C LEU A 231 -21.58 -2.39 -17.65
N LYS A 232 -22.90 -2.22 -17.41
CA LYS A 232 -23.92 -2.21 -18.45
C LYS A 232 -23.72 -1.01 -19.38
N THR A 233 -23.55 0.20 -18.83
CA THR A 233 -23.31 1.42 -19.62
C THR A 233 -22.00 1.32 -20.40
N ALA A 234 -20.94 0.78 -19.80
CA ALA A 234 -19.67 0.55 -20.49
C ALA A 234 -19.83 -0.39 -21.68
N LYS A 235 -20.63 -1.45 -21.55
CA LYS A 235 -20.92 -2.39 -22.64
C LYS A 235 -21.71 -1.73 -23.76
N TYR A 236 -22.71 -0.88 -23.45
CA TYR A 236 -23.45 -0.12 -24.48
C TYR A 236 -22.53 0.86 -25.24
N ALA A 237 -21.55 1.45 -24.57
CA ALA A 237 -20.54 2.31 -25.19
C ALA A 237 -19.46 1.53 -25.97
N GLY A 238 -19.59 0.20 -26.11
CA GLY A 238 -18.65 -0.65 -26.85
C GLY A 238 -17.35 -0.99 -26.09
N TYR A 239 -17.26 -0.69 -24.79
CA TYR A 239 -16.05 -0.98 -24.02
C TYR A 239 -15.95 -2.45 -23.63
N LYS A 240 -14.75 -3.01 -23.77
CA LYS A 240 -14.46 -4.41 -23.47
C LYS A 240 -14.20 -4.59 -21.96
N GLY A 241 -15.26 -4.72 -21.15
CA GLY A 241 -15.17 -4.82 -19.68
C GLY A 241 -14.22 -5.92 -19.21
N LYS A 242 -14.22 -7.09 -19.87
CA LYS A 242 -13.27 -8.20 -19.55
C LYS A 242 -11.81 -7.76 -19.65
N LYS A 243 -11.43 -7.07 -20.73
CA LYS A 243 -10.06 -6.58 -20.93
C LYS A 243 -9.70 -5.53 -19.89
N MET A 244 -10.67 -4.68 -19.50
CA MET A 244 -10.47 -3.65 -18.48
C MET A 244 -10.15 -4.27 -17.12
N ILE A 245 -10.90 -5.30 -16.70
CA ILE A 245 -10.66 -6.01 -15.43
C ILE A 245 -9.22 -6.55 -15.41
N ILE A 246 -8.83 -7.30 -16.44
CA ILE A 246 -7.48 -7.87 -16.52
C ILE A 246 -6.42 -6.77 -16.47
N LEU A 247 -6.59 -5.70 -17.26
CA LEU A 247 -5.60 -4.61 -17.34
C LEU A 247 -5.37 -3.93 -15.99
N VAL A 248 -6.45 -3.60 -15.24
CA VAL A 248 -6.29 -2.91 -13.95
C VAL A 248 -5.65 -3.80 -12.89
N PHE A 249 -5.91 -5.11 -12.91
CA PHE A 249 -5.22 -6.06 -12.04
C PHE A 249 -3.74 -6.19 -12.39
N LEU A 250 -3.39 -6.24 -13.68
CA LEU A 250 -2.00 -6.28 -14.12
C LEU A 250 -1.23 -5.02 -13.70
N ILE A 251 -1.81 -3.83 -13.88
CA ILE A 251 -1.20 -2.57 -13.43
C ILE A 251 -1.01 -2.59 -11.90
N SER A 252 -2.05 -3.02 -11.17
CA SER A 252 -1.98 -3.12 -9.71
C SER A 252 -0.89 -4.09 -9.25
N GLY A 253 -0.81 -5.26 -9.90
CA GLY A 253 0.21 -6.25 -9.63
C GLY A 253 1.62 -5.78 -9.97
N ALA A 254 1.81 -5.05 -11.08
CA ALA A 254 3.08 -4.46 -11.43
C ALA A 254 3.58 -3.48 -10.36
N CYS A 255 2.70 -2.57 -9.89
CA CYS A 255 3.04 -1.62 -8.84
C CYS A 255 3.37 -2.33 -7.52
N ALA A 256 2.61 -3.36 -7.16
CA ALA A 256 2.89 -4.15 -5.95
C ALA A 256 4.20 -4.94 -6.08
N GLY A 257 4.48 -5.53 -7.25
CA GLY A 257 5.73 -6.22 -7.52
C GLY A 257 6.94 -5.30 -7.46
N LEU A 258 6.83 -4.07 -8.01
CA LEU A 258 7.86 -3.04 -7.89
C LEU A 258 8.11 -2.61 -6.43
N ALA A 259 7.06 -2.56 -5.60
CA ALA A 259 7.23 -2.32 -4.18
C ALA A 259 8.02 -3.46 -3.51
N GLY A 260 7.74 -4.71 -3.88
CA GLY A 260 8.49 -5.88 -3.42
C GLY A 260 9.97 -5.83 -3.83
N VAL A 261 10.27 -5.39 -5.06
CA VAL A 261 11.67 -5.12 -5.48
C VAL A 261 12.32 -4.11 -4.56
N GLY A 262 11.63 -2.97 -4.29
CA GLY A 262 12.17 -1.92 -3.41
C GLY A 262 12.53 -2.42 -2.02
N GLU A 263 11.75 -3.33 -1.45
CA GLU A 263 12.01 -3.91 -0.13
C GLU A 263 13.26 -4.79 -0.12
N ILE A 264 13.39 -5.70 -1.10
CA ILE A 264 14.48 -6.68 -1.08
C ILE A 264 15.80 -6.17 -1.68
N THR A 265 15.74 -5.22 -2.65
CA THR A 265 16.93 -4.65 -3.28
C THR A 265 17.36 -3.31 -2.69
N GLY A 266 16.57 -2.77 -1.74
CA GLY A 266 16.91 -1.59 -0.96
C GLY A 266 17.95 -1.90 0.12
N PRO A 267 17.80 -1.32 1.32
CA PRO A 267 18.79 -1.45 2.39
C PRO A 267 18.99 -2.88 2.94
N ILE A 268 18.02 -3.78 2.71
CA ILE A 268 18.08 -5.18 3.19
C ILE A 268 19.02 -5.99 2.31
N GLY A 269 18.89 -5.92 0.99
CA GLY A 269 19.76 -6.59 0.02
C GLY A 269 19.65 -8.11 -0.03
N GLN A 270 18.55 -8.70 0.48
CA GLN A 270 18.31 -10.15 0.49
C GLN A 270 16.84 -10.47 0.68
N LEU A 271 16.44 -11.72 0.42
CA LEU A 271 15.11 -12.23 0.78
C LEU A 271 15.14 -12.80 2.20
N HIS A 272 14.13 -12.50 2.97
CA HIS A 272 13.87 -13.08 4.28
C HIS A 272 12.38 -13.40 4.45
N ARG A 273 12.02 -14.11 5.50
CA ARG A 273 10.65 -14.61 5.75
C ARG A 273 9.60 -13.50 5.83
N GLU A 274 9.93 -12.35 6.40
CA GLU A 274 9.03 -11.22 6.62
C GLU A 274 9.45 -10.02 5.75
N ILE A 275 9.26 -10.09 4.43
CA ILE A 275 9.62 -9.00 3.50
C ILE A 275 8.79 -7.74 3.76
N SER A 276 7.52 -7.91 4.12
CA SER A 276 6.56 -6.82 4.25
C SER A 276 5.83 -6.91 5.59
N PRO A 277 5.74 -5.82 6.35
CA PRO A 277 4.86 -5.73 7.52
C PRO A 277 3.42 -5.43 7.12
N ASP A 278 2.85 -6.21 6.17
CA ASP A 278 1.49 -6.08 5.64
C ASP A 278 1.24 -4.76 4.87
N TYR A 279 2.23 -4.25 4.14
CA TYR A 279 2.11 -3.02 3.33
C TYR A 279 0.98 -3.11 2.30
N GLY A 280 0.73 -4.29 1.71
CA GLY A 280 -0.33 -4.46 0.72
C GLY A 280 -1.73 -4.23 1.28
N PHE A 281 -2.00 -4.68 2.51
CA PHE A 281 -3.26 -4.40 3.20
C PHE A 281 -3.35 -2.95 3.64
N THR A 282 -2.27 -2.41 4.20
CA THR A 282 -2.21 -1.02 4.64
C THR A 282 -2.33 -0.04 3.47
N ALA A 283 -1.84 -0.40 2.28
CA ALA A 283 -1.97 0.42 1.08
C ALA A 283 -3.44 0.61 0.64
N ILE A 284 -4.35 -0.28 1.03
CA ILE A 284 -5.78 -0.07 0.83
C ILE A 284 -6.24 1.15 1.63
N ILE A 285 -5.79 1.27 2.88
CA ILE A 285 -6.07 2.43 3.75
C ILE A 285 -5.53 3.70 3.11
N VAL A 286 -4.27 3.66 2.62
CA VAL A 286 -3.63 4.78 1.92
C VAL A 286 -4.42 5.19 0.68
N ALA A 287 -4.87 4.24 -0.13
CA ALA A 287 -5.63 4.51 -1.35
C ALA A 287 -6.95 5.24 -1.04
N PHE A 288 -7.69 4.80 -0.03
CA PHE A 288 -8.95 5.44 0.37
C PHE A 288 -8.73 6.76 1.10
N LEU A 289 -7.75 6.86 1.98
CA LEU A 289 -7.38 8.10 2.67
C LEU A 289 -6.96 9.17 1.66
N GLY A 290 -6.18 8.76 0.63
CA GLY A 290 -5.77 9.59 -0.49
C GLY A 290 -6.86 9.86 -1.53
N ARG A 291 -8.10 9.38 -1.29
CA ARG A 291 -9.25 9.57 -2.19
C ARG A 291 -9.05 9.00 -3.61
N LEU A 292 -8.25 7.96 -3.74
CA LEU A 292 -7.84 7.39 -5.04
C LEU A 292 -7.24 8.44 -6.00
N HIS A 293 -6.81 9.60 -5.47
CA HIS A 293 -6.17 10.65 -6.22
C HIS A 293 -4.65 10.52 -6.12
N PRO A 294 -3.88 10.53 -7.22
CA PRO A 294 -2.44 10.28 -7.18
C PRO A 294 -1.68 11.16 -6.18
N VAL A 295 -1.95 12.47 -6.18
CA VAL A 295 -1.33 13.40 -5.22
C VAL A 295 -1.80 13.14 -3.78
N GLY A 296 -3.10 12.84 -3.59
CA GLY A 296 -3.65 12.51 -2.27
C GLY A 296 -3.00 11.25 -1.68
N ILE A 297 -2.68 10.26 -2.52
CA ILE A 297 -2.00 9.03 -2.12
C ILE A 297 -0.59 9.31 -1.58
N ILE A 298 0.16 10.28 -2.14
CA ILE A 298 1.47 10.67 -1.59
C ILE A 298 1.32 11.14 -0.13
N PHE A 299 0.41 12.07 0.14
CA PHE A 299 0.21 12.56 1.51
C PHE A 299 -0.32 11.47 2.43
N ALA A 300 -1.25 10.65 1.95
CA ALA A 300 -1.80 9.53 2.71
C ALA A 300 -0.71 8.49 3.06
N SER A 301 0.21 8.19 2.12
CA SER A 301 1.31 7.26 2.37
C SER A 301 2.26 7.78 3.46
N LEU A 302 2.55 9.07 3.49
CA LEU A 302 3.35 9.68 4.56
C LEU A 302 2.65 9.58 5.91
N VAL A 303 1.35 9.93 5.98
CA VAL A 303 0.57 9.85 7.23
C VAL A 303 0.53 8.42 7.78
N VAL A 304 0.33 7.43 6.91
CA VAL A 304 0.26 6.03 7.35
C VAL A 304 1.66 5.48 7.65
N ALA A 305 2.71 5.90 6.93
CA ALA A 305 4.09 5.51 7.23
C ALA A 305 4.53 5.98 8.63
N ILE A 306 4.08 7.17 9.08
CA ILE A 306 4.34 7.63 10.46
C ILE A 306 3.81 6.62 11.50
N THR A 307 2.70 5.94 11.23
CA THR A 307 2.15 4.97 12.20
C THR A 307 3.04 3.74 12.38
N TYR A 308 3.78 3.33 11.35
CA TYR A 308 4.80 2.27 11.47
C TYR A 308 5.98 2.71 12.31
N LEU A 309 6.56 3.88 11.99
CA LEU A 309 7.69 4.43 12.75
C LEU A 309 7.30 4.75 14.19
N GLY A 310 6.09 5.28 14.39
CA GLY A 310 5.55 5.57 15.70
C GLY A 310 5.40 4.32 16.57
N ALA A 311 4.95 3.22 15.97
CA ALA A 311 4.85 1.96 16.68
C ALA A 311 6.23 1.40 17.09
N GLU A 312 7.24 1.48 16.21
CA GLU A 312 8.61 1.09 16.50
C GLU A 312 9.22 1.96 17.61
N THR A 313 9.03 3.29 17.52
CA THR A 313 9.49 4.24 18.54
C THR A 313 8.80 4.01 19.89
N ALA A 314 7.47 3.81 19.88
CA ALA A 314 6.72 3.52 21.09
C ALA A 314 7.12 2.18 21.73
N GLN A 315 7.46 1.19 20.91
CA GLN A 315 7.99 -0.09 21.41
C GLN A 315 9.34 0.10 22.13
N ILE A 316 10.25 0.90 21.56
CA ILE A 316 11.59 1.11 22.12
C ILE A 316 11.53 1.95 23.41
N PHE A 317 10.81 3.07 23.39
CA PHE A 317 10.85 4.04 24.50
C PHE A 317 9.77 3.82 25.55
N MET A 318 8.64 3.22 25.20
CA MET A 318 7.48 3.04 26.07
C MET A 318 7.13 1.59 26.32
N GLN A 319 7.85 0.65 25.70
CA GLN A 319 7.59 -0.81 25.76
C GLN A 319 6.15 -1.20 25.38
N ILE A 320 5.53 -0.41 24.51
CA ILE A 320 4.21 -0.69 23.97
C ILE A 320 4.35 -1.69 22.81
N PRO A 321 3.47 -2.70 22.69
CA PRO A 321 3.55 -3.67 21.61
C PRO A 321 3.52 -3.00 20.21
N LYS A 322 4.39 -3.45 19.29
CA LYS A 322 4.49 -2.91 17.92
C LYS A 322 3.15 -2.92 17.14
N TYR A 323 2.26 -3.84 17.48
CA TYR A 323 0.93 -3.93 16.88
C TYR A 323 0.03 -2.72 17.12
N THR A 324 0.42 -1.81 18.02
CA THR A 324 -0.27 -0.51 18.23
C THR A 324 -0.36 0.29 16.93
N GLY A 325 0.66 0.21 16.06
CA GLY A 325 0.61 0.84 14.73
C GLY A 325 -0.57 0.33 13.88
N GLN A 326 -0.82 -0.96 13.87
CA GLN A 326 -1.94 -1.56 13.14
C GLN A 326 -3.29 -1.13 13.73
N VAL A 327 -3.38 -0.92 15.04
CA VAL A 327 -4.59 -0.36 15.69
C VAL A 327 -4.83 1.06 15.19
N PHE A 328 -3.81 1.92 15.12
CA PHE A 328 -3.96 3.27 14.55
C PHE A 328 -4.37 3.24 13.08
N GLN A 329 -3.80 2.35 12.28
CA GLN A 329 -4.18 2.16 10.87
C GLN A 329 -5.64 1.74 10.74
N GLY A 330 -6.08 0.76 11.54
CA GLY A 330 -7.48 0.32 11.58
C GLY A 330 -8.43 1.46 12.00
N MET A 331 -8.05 2.27 13.00
CA MET A 331 -8.83 3.43 13.42
C MET A 331 -8.92 4.50 12.32
N ILE A 332 -7.83 4.78 11.60
CA ILE A 332 -7.84 5.71 10.46
C ILE A 332 -8.88 5.26 9.42
N LEU A 333 -8.85 3.98 9.03
CA LEU A 333 -9.82 3.45 8.07
C LEU A 333 -11.24 3.53 8.60
N PHE A 334 -11.47 3.10 9.83
CA PHE A 334 -12.78 3.12 10.47
C PHE A 334 -13.38 4.53 10.51
N PHE A 335 -12.62 5.50 11.02
CA PHE A 335 -13.09 6.89 11.09
C PHE A 335 -13.21 7.55 9.72
N LEU A 336 -12.39 7.14 8.74
CA LEU A 336 -12.53 7.62 7.37
C LEU A 336 -13.87 7.17 6.78
N LEU A 337 -14.19 5.88 6.87
CA LEU A 337 -15.45 5.33 6.37
C LEU A 337 -16.65 5.92 7.11
N ALA A 338 -16.55 6.07 8.45
CA ALA A 338 -17.58 6.71 9.25
C ALA A 338 -17.80 8.19 8.87
N SER A 339 -16.69 8.93 8.65
CA SER A 339 -16.75 10.34 8.24
C SER A 339 -17.28 10.51 6.82
N ASP A 340 -17.08 9.54 5.93
CA ASP A 340 -17.59 9.57 4.57
C ASP A 340 -19.10 9.50 4.49
N TYR A 341 -19.76 9.01 5.54
CA TYR A 341 -21.21 9.10 5.66
C TYR A 341 -21.70 10.56 5.60
N LEU A 342 -20.91 11.51 6.11
CA LEU A 342 -21.21 12.94 6.05
C LEU A 342 -21.19 13.53 4.64
N LEU A 343 -20.56 12.87 3.66
CA LEU A 343 -20.61 13.30 2.26
C LEU A 343 -22.00 13.20 1.68
N PHE A 344 -22.72 12.14 2.02
CA PHE A 344 -24.03 11.82 1.45
C PHE A 344 -25.19 12.24 2.33
N PHE A 345 -24.95 12.47 3.63
CA PHE A 345 -25.98 12.81 4.62
C PHE A 345 -25.60 14.08 5.39
N LYS A 346 -26.62 14.87 5.75
CA LYS A 346 -26.50 16.02 6.66
C LYS A 346 -27.30 15.75 7.93
N ILE A 347 -26.70 16.13 9.04
CA ILE A 347 -27.34 16.11 10.34
C ILE A 347 -28.11 17.43 10.48
N LYS A 348 -29.45 17.36 10.60
CA LYS A 348 -30.30 18.52 10.92
C LYS A 348 -30.79 18.40 12.34
N PHE A 349 -30.53 19.45 13.14
CA PHE A 349 -31.15 19.59 14.45
C PHE A 349 -32.54 20.21 14.23
N ILE A 350 -33.59 19.42 14.44
CA ILE A 350 -34.95 19.94 14.44
C ILE A 350 -35.18 20.44 15.84
N GLY A 351 -35.10 21.77 16.03
CA GLY A 351 -35.52 22.40 17.26
C GLY A 351 -36.99 22.06 17.52
N SER A 352 -37.32 21.67 18.75
CA SER A 352 -38.69 21.57 19.19
C SER A 352 -39.31 22.97 19.07
N LYS A 353 -40.14 23.20 18.00
CA LYS A 353 -41.08 24.32 18.10
C LYS A 353 -42.04 23.95 19.23
N LYS A 354 -41.95 24.73 20.35
CA LYS A 354 -43.06 24.87 21.29
C LYS A 354 -44.25 25.48 20.58
#